data_08930b5cc2a248b5f99aedacebc254c9
#
_entry.id   08930b5cc2a248b5f99aedacebc254c9
#
_cell.length_a   1.000
_cell.length_b   1.000
_cell.length_c   1.000
_cell.angle_alpha   90.00
_cell.angle_beta   90.00
_cell.angle_gamma   90.00
#
_symmetry.space_group_name_H-M   'P 1'
#
loop_
_entity.id
_entity.type
_entity.pdbx_description
1 polymer ?
#
loop_
_entity_poly.entity_id
_entity_poly.type
_entity_poly.pdbx_seq_one_letter_code
_entity_poly.pdbx_strand_id
1 'polypeptide(L)'
;MFETILIATDGSDSVSRAVSVALDLADRFDATVHALSVVDTGEVDSSPAAVSDQLRDALSEQADEALSSISASTDQPVITAVREGRPAAEICNYAREIDADVVATGTRGRHGENRFLIGSVAERVVRSCPVPVLTVRQLADAEADADSGAEADA
;
A
#
# COMPACT_ATOMS: atom_id res chain seq x y z
N MET A 1 11.32 13.25 13.75
CA MET A 1 10.80 11.95 14.19
C MET A 1 10.49 11.03 13.00
N PHE A 2 9.68 11.44 12.04
CA PHE A 2 9.47 10.64 10.83
C PHE A 2 10.45 11.09 9.74
N GLU A 3 11.56 10.38 9.63
CA GLU A 3 12.62 10.67 8.64
C GLU A 3 12.48 9.78 7.39
N THR A 4 11.92 8.59 7.56
CA THR A 4 11.72 7.62 6.47
C THR A 4 10.35 6.98 6.56
N ILE A 5 9.57 7.12 5.51
CA ILE A 5 8.21 6.58 5.41
C ILE A 5 8.16 5.53 4.30
N LEU A 6 7.63 4.36 4.63
CA LEU A 6 7.39 3.30 3.66
C LEU A 6 5.90 3.23 3.31
N ILE A 7 5.58 3.35 2.04
CA ILE A 7 4.24 3.12 1.52
C ILE A 7 4.20 1.72 0.91
N ALA A 8 3.32 0.87 1.39
CA ALA A 8 3.07 -0.44 0.83
C ALA A 8 1.80 -0.40 -0.03
N THR A 9 1.92 -0.73 -1.30
CA THR A 9 0.81 -0.69 -2.25
C THR A 9 0.69 -2.00 -3.03
N ASP A 10 -0.53 -2.41 -3.31
CA ASP A 10 -0.84 -3.52 -4.23
C ASP A 10 -1.40 -3.02 -5.57
N GLY A 11 -1.41 -1.70 -5.77
CA GLY A 11 -1.94 -1.07 -6.97
C GLY A 11 -3.45 -0.96 -7.03
N SER A 12 -4.17 -1.41 -6.00
CA SER A 12 -5.62 -1.27 -5.96
C SER A 12 -6.06 0.15 -5.59
N ASP A 13 -7.28 0.51 -5.96
CA ASP A 13 -7.88 1.79 -5.57
C ASP A 13 -8.05 1.89 -4.05
N SER A 14 -8.10 0.77 -3.37
CA SER A 14 -8.24 0.69 -1.91
C SER A 14 -7.08 1.32 -1.14
N VAL A 15 -5.95 1.57 -1.79
CA VAL A 15 -4.75 2.13 -1.15
C VAL A 15 -4.56 3.62 -1.45
N SER A 16 -5.35 4.21 -2.34
CA SER A 16 -5.16 5.58 -2.81
C SER A 16 -5.16 6.62 -1.69
N ARG A 17 -6.07 6.48 -0.74
CA ARG A 17 -6.13 7.39 0.40
C ARG A 17 -4.93 7.23 1.33
N ALA A 18 -4.46 6.00 1.53
CA ALA A 18 -3.26 5.72 2.31
C ALA A 18 -2.02 6.38 1.69
N VAL A 19 -1.90 6.33 0.36
CA VAL A 19 -0.82 7.01 -0.38
C VAL A 19 -0.87 8.51 -0.14
N SER A 20 -2.04 9.13 -0.29
CA SER A 20 -2.22 10.57 -0.10
C SER A 20 -1.87 11.01 1.33
N VAL A 21 -2.31 10.27 2.33
CA VAL A 21 -2.01 10.56 3.74
C VAL A 21 -0.51 10.42 4.01
N ALA A 22 0.12 9.37 3.51
CA ALA A 22 1.55 9.15 3.69
C ALA A 22 2.41 10.24 3.02
N LEU A 23 2.04 10.67 1.83
CA LEU A 23 2.74 11.74 1.12
C LEU A 23 2.59 13.09 1.84
N ASP A 24 1.41 13.39 2.37
CA ASP A 24 1.19 14.59 3.18
C ASP A 24 2.04 14.56 4.46
N LEU A 25 2.10 13.40 5.11
CA LEU A 25 2.94 13.20 6.29
C LEU A 25 4.43 13.42 5.96
N ALA A 26 4.88 12.86 4.83
CA ALA A 26 6.26 13.01 4.38
C ALA A 26 6.61 14.47 4.09
N ASP A 27 5.70 15.21 3.47
CA ASP A 27 5.90 16.62 3.19
C ASP A 27 6.04 17.43 4.48
N ARG A 28 5.18 17.17 5.46
CA ARG A 28 5.19 17.88 6.74
C ARG A 28 6.46 17.65 7.56
N PHE A 29 7.02 16.46 7.49
CA PHE A 29 8.23 16.09 8.24
C PHE A 29 9.51 16.14 7.41
N ASP A 30 9.44 16.51 6.14
CA ASP A 30 10.56 16.46 5.20
C ASP A 30 11.20 15.06 5.18
N ALA A 31 10.35 14.04 5.14
CA ALA A 31 10.77 12.65 5.21
C ALA A 31 11.09 12.08 3.82
N THR A 32 12.00 11.12 3.79
CA THR A 32 12.27 10.31 2.60
C THR A 32 11.13 9.31 2.40
N VAL A 33 10.62 9.22 1.18
CA VAL A 33 9.53 8.31 0.83
C VAL A 33 10.06 7.12 0.05
N HIS A 34 9.75 5.92 0.55
CA HIS A 34 9.90 4.67 -0.18
C HIS A 34 8.51 4.13 -0.51
N ALA A 35 8.34 3.59 -1.70
CA ALA A 35 7.11 2.91 -2.10
C ALA A 35 7.47 1.49 -2.54
N LEU A 36 6.80 0.52 -1.96
CA LEU A 36 7.03 -0.90 -2.19
C LEU A 36 5.77 -1.56 -2.71
N SER A 37 5.92 -2.37 -3.74
CA SER A 37 4.89 -3.31 -4.17
C SER A 37 5.47 -4.72 -4.16
N VAL A 38 4.71 -5.68 -3.65
CA VAL A 38 5.13 -7.07 -3.52
C VAL A 38 4.32 -7.93 -4.48
N VAL A 39 5.03 -8.68 -5.34
CA VAL A 39 4.43 -9.73 -6.15
C VAL A 39 4.23 -10.94 -5.25
N ASP A 40 2.95 -11.31 -5.03
CA ASP A 40 2.59 -12.40 -4.12
C ASP A 40 2.92 -13.76 -4.75
N THR A 41 3.97 -14.41 -4.27
CA THR A 41 4.37 -15.72 -4.77
C THR A 41 3.37 -16.81 -4.41
N GLY A 42 2.61 -16.65 -3.34
CA GLY A 42 1.52 -17.59 -3.00
C GLY A 42 0.43 -17.59 -4.06
N GLU A 43 0.12 -16.45 -4.63
CA GLU A 43 -0.84 -16.31 -5.74
C GLU A 43 -0.29 -16.96 -7.02
N VAL A 44 0.99 -16.76 -7.32
CA VAL A 44 1.66 -17.35 -8.47
C VAL A 44 1.78 -18.87 -8.32
N ASP A 45 2.23 -19.34 -7.17
CA ASP A 45 2.48 -20.76 -6.90
C ASP A 45 1.19 -21.59 -6.86
N SER A 46 0.06 -20.98 -6.51
CA SER A 46 -1.25 -21.64 -6.52
C SER A 46 -1.86 -21.75 -7.92
N SER A 47 -1.25 -21.10 -8.90
CA SER A 47 -1.74 -21.12 -10.29
C SER A 47 -1.18 -22.31 -11.05
N PRO A 48 -1.88 -22.81 -12.11
CA PRO A 48 -1.33 -23.85 -12.97
C PRO A 48 0.02 -23.44 -13.58
N ALA A 49 0.96 -24.36 -13.67
CA ALA A 49 2.30 -24.10 -14.18
C ALA A 49 2.32 -23.45 -15.57
N ALA A 50 1.31 -23.75 -16.40
CA ALA A 50 1.20 -23.20 -17.75
C ALA A 50 0.94 -21.69 -17.77
N VAL A 51 0.39 -21.12 -16.70
CA VAL A 51 0.02 -19.69 -16.60
C VAL A 51 0.80 -18.94 -15.53
N SER A 52 1.58 -19.62 -14.72
CA SER A 52 2.29 -19.00 -13.58
C SER A 52 3.27 -17.91 -14.02
N ASP A 53 4.01 -18.12 -15.12
CA ASP A 53 4.93 -17.12 -15.64
C ASP A 53 4.19 -15.88 -16.17
N GLN A 54 3.08 -16.10 -16.86
CA GLN A 54 2.23 -15.00 -17.35
C GLN A 54 1.62 -14.21 -16.20
N LEU A 55 1.20 -14.90 -15.15
CA LEU A 55 0.64 -14.24 -13.96
C LEU A 55 1.72 -13.43 -13.24
N ARG A 56 2.91 -13.99 -13.09
CA ARG A 56 4.04 -13.26 -12.49
C ARG A 56 4.37 -11.99 -13.27
N ASP A 57 4.44 -12.07 -14.59
CA ASP A 57 4.71 -10.93 -15.45
C ASP A 57 3.59 -9.86 -15.32
N ALA A 58 2.34 -10.29 -15.30
CA ALA A 58 1.20 -9.38 -15.13
C ALA A 58 1.23 -8.67 -13.77
N LEU A 59 1.54 -9.40 -12.69
CA LEU A 59 1.65 -8.82 -11.36
C LEU A 59 2.84 -7.87 -11.25
N SER A 60 3.95 -8.17 -11.92
CA SER A 60 5.11 -7.28 -11.98
C SER A 60 4.79 -5.98 -12.72
N GLU A 61 4.06 -6.05 -13.82
CA GLU A 61 3.60 -4.86 -14.55
C GLU A 61 2.65 -4.01 -13.71
N GLN A 62 1.73 -4.63 -12.98
CA GLN A 62 0.84 -3.92 -12.07
C GLN A 62 1.61 -3.22 -10.96
N ALA A 63 2.63 -3.89 -10.41
CA ALA A 63 3.51 -3.30 -9.40
C ALA A 63 4.24 -2.07 -9.94
N ASP A 64 4.81 -2.15 -11.13
CA ASP A 64 5.50 -1.03 -11.77
C ASP A 64 4.56 0.14 -12.03
N GLU A 65 3.35 -0.12 -12.51
CA GLU A 65 2.32 0.89 -12.74
C GLU A 65 1.89 1.57 -11.44
N ALA A 66 1.69 0.81 -10.38
CA ALA A 66 1.33 1.33 -9.06
C ALA A 66 2.40 2.27 -8.52
N LEU A 67 3.66 1.88 -8.62
CA LEU A 67 4.78 2.68 -8.15
C LEU A 67 4.98 3.94 -9.00
N SER A 68 4.83 3.83 -10.31
CA SER A 68 4.89 4.97 -11.23
C SER A 68 3.78 5.98 -10.94
N SER A 69 2.60 5.50 -10.61
CA SER A 69 1.45 6.33 -10.25
C SER A 69 1.73 7.14 -8.96
N ILE A 70 2.35 6.52 -7.97
CA ILE A 70 2.74 7.22 -6.74
C ILE A 70 3.77 8.31 -7.05
N SER A 71 4.81 7.97 -7.80
CA SER A 71 5.85 8.94 -8.19
C SER A 71 5.28 10.12 -8.97
N ALA A 72 4.29 9.88 -9.83
CA ALA A 72 3.64 10.92 -10.61
C ALA A 72 2.70 11.80 -9.78
N SER A 73 2.24 11.34 -8.62
CA SER A 73 1.28 12.06 -7.78
C SER A 73 1.93 13.08 -6.84
N THR A 74 3.24 13.15 -6.80
CA THR A 74 3.99 14.03 -5.89
C THR A 74 5.20 14.63 -6.58
N ASP A 75 5.60 15.84 -6.15
CA ASP A 75 6.86 16.46 -6.57
C ASP A 75 8.06 15.98 -5.75
N GLN A 76 7.81 15.28 -4.64
CA GLN A 76 8.86 14.72 -3.80
C GLN A 76 9.52 13.53 -4.50
N PRO A 77 10.84 13.31 -4.29
CA PRO A 77 11.48 12.08 -4.76
C PRO A 77 10.88 10.87 -4.05
N VAL A 78 10.55 9.83 -4.81
CA VAL A 78 10.06 8.56 -4.27
C VAL A 78 11.01 7.44 -4.70
N ILE A 79 11.54 6.72 -3.74
CA ILE A 79 12.37 5.54 -4.00
C ILE A 79 11.43 4.34 -4.12
N THR A 80 11.38 3.73 -5.30
CA THR A 80 10.48 2.62 -5.57
C THR A 80 11.19 1.28 -5.53
N ALA A 81 10.50 0.23 -5.09
CA ALA A 81 11.01 -1.13 -5.08
C ALA A 81 9.89 -2.13 -5.35
N VAL A 82 10.23 -3.18 -6.09
CA VAL A 82 9.38 -4.35 -6.29
C VAL A 82 10.07 -5.55 -5.65
N ARG A 83 9.35 -6.28 -4.82
CA ARG A 83 9.83 -7.51 -4.19
C ARG A 83 8.90 -8.65 -4.56
N GLU A 84 9.41 -9.87 -4.51
CA GLU A 84 8.61 -11.07 -4.67
C GLU A 84 8.64 -11.85 -3.36
N GLY A 85 7.51 -12.39 -2.96
CA GLY A 85 7.41 -13.15 -1.73
C GLY A 85 6.03 -13.09 -1.12
N ARG A 86 5.97 -13.27 0.18
CA ARG A 86 4.75 -13.10 0.96
C ARG A 86 4.60 -11.61 1.32
N PRO A 87 3.52 -10.95 0.95
CA PRO A 87 3.42 -9.50 1.08
C PRO A 87 3.74 -8.95 2.46
N ALA A 88 3.13 -9.46 3.51
CA ALA A 88 3.39 -8.95 4.87
C ALA A 88 4.84 -9.13 5.31
N ALA A 89 5.44 -10.30 5.02
CA ALA A 89 6.83 -10.58 5.36
C ALA A 89 7.79 -9.64 4.62
N GLU A 90 7.57 -9.47 3.32
CA GLU A 90 8.43 -8.61 2.50
C GLU A 90 8.31 -7.13 2.89
N ILE A 91 7.11 -6.67 3.24
CA ILE A 91 6.89 -5.31 3.73
C ILE A 91 7.67 -5.09 5.02
N CYS A 92 7.57 -6.00 5.98
CA CYS A 92 8.28 -5.88 7.26
C CYS A 92 9.81 -5.97 7.08
N ASN A 93 10.28 -6.86 6.21
CA ASN A 93 11.70 -6.97 5.91
C ASN A 93 12.25 -5.69 5.26
N TYR A 94 11.55 -5.16 4.29
CA TYR A 94 11.94 -3.91 3.62
C TYR A 94 11.93 -2.74 4.60
N ALA A 95 10.93 -2.66 5.46
CA ALA A 95 10.86 -1.62 6.49
C ALA A 95 12.10 -1.65 7.42
N ARG A 96 12.57 -2.84 7.77
CA ARG A 96 13.81 -3.00 8.56
C ARG A 96 15.05 -2.58 7.78
N GLU A 97 15.14 -2.99 6.52
CA GLU A 97 16.29 -2.67 5.66
C GLU A 97 16.52 -1.17 5.49
N ILE A 98 15.44 -0.40 5.39
CA ILE A 98 15.51 1.05 5.19
C ILE A 98 15.41 1.85 6.50
N ASP A 99 15.32 1.19 7.64
CA ASP A 99 15.07 1.83 8.94
C ASP A 99 13.85 2.75 8.90
N ALA A 100 12.73 2.25 8.37
CA ALA A 100 11.50 3.03 8.27
C ALA A 100 10.98 3.42 9.65
N ASP A 101 10.52 4.66 9.77
CA ASP A 101 9.89 5.17 11.00
C ASP A 101 8.41 4.86 11.07
N VAL A 102 7.79 4.65 9.92
CA VAL A 102 6.39 4.24 9.81
C VAL A 102 6.15 3.53 8.47
N VAL A 103 5.26 2.54 8.50
CA VAL A 103 4.72 1.88 7.30
C VAL A 103 3.29 2.35 7.12
N ALA A 104 2.96 2.87 5.96
CA ALA A 104 1.60 3.26 5.60
C ALA A 104 1.01 2.23 4.63
N THR A 105 -0.20 1.77 4.90
CA THR A 105 -0.91 0.81 4.06
C THR A 105 -2.41 1.04 4.13
N GLY A 106 -3.13 0.57 3.12
CA GLY A 106 -4.59 0.51 3.18
C GLY A 106 -5.06 -0.59 4.12
N THR A 107 -6.31 -0.52 4.53
CA THR A 107 -6.92 -1.56 5.37
C THR A 107 -7.38 -2.76 4.57
N ARG A 108 -7.52 -2.63 3.24
CA ARG A 108 -7.93 -3.69 2.30
C ARG A 108 -6.98 -3.70 1.12
N GLY A 109 -6.80 -4.88 0.54
CA GLY A 109 -6.09 -5.01 -0.71
C GLY A 109 -7.05 -5.24 -1.88
N ARG A 110 -6.50 -5.72 -3.00
CA ARG A 110 -7.22 -6.04 -4.24
C ARG A 110 -8.35 -7.05 -4.06
N HIS A 111 -8.25 -7.95 -3.08
CA HIS A 111 -9.23 -8.99 -2.81
C HIS A 111 -10.16 -8.64 -1.63
N GLY A 112 -10.13 -7.41 -1.16
CA GLY A 112 -10.95 -6.97 -0.03
C GLY A 112 -12.41 -6.77 -0.43
N GLU A 113 -13.27 -7.69 0.01
CA GLU A 113 -14.71 -7.67 -0.29
C GLU A 113 -15.52 -6.95 0.77
N ASN A 114 -15.05 -6.94 2.01
CA ASN A 114 -15.77 -6.35 3.13
C ASN A 114 -15.06 -5.11 3.65
N ARG A 115 -15.68 -3.94 3.47
CA ARG A 115 -15.15 -2.64 3.87
C ARG A 115 -15.04 -2.43 5.38
N PHE A 116 -15.69 -3.27 6.18
CA PHE A 116 -15.67 -3.17 7.65
C PHE A 116 -14.56 -4.00 8.29
N LEU A 117 -13.91 -4.87 7.51
CA LEU A 117 -12.85 -5.73 7.99
C LEU A 117 -11.50 -5.25 7.47
N ILE A 118 -10.49 -5.42 8.30
CA ILE A 118 -9.11 -5.23 7.87
C ILE A 118 -8.68 -6.42 7.01
N GLY A 119 -7.96 -6.17 5.90
CA GLY A 119 -7.46 -7.22 5.03
C GLY A 119 -6.36 -8.04 5.70
N SER A 120 -6.14 -9.27 5.21
CA SER A 120 -5.19 -10.21 5.79
C SER A 120 -3.74 -9.69 5.77
N VAL A 121 -3.33 -9.01 4.71
CA VAL A 121 -1.99 -8.44 4.61
C VAL A 121 -1.82 -7.31 5.62
N ALA A 122 -2.75 -6.36 5.67
CA ALA A 122 -2.71 -5.24 6.61
C ALA A 122 -2.68 -5.73 8.06
N GLU A 123 -3.51 -6.73 8.40
CA GLU A 123 -3.54 -7.33 9.74
C GLU A 123 -2.19 -7.94 10.10
N ARG A 124 -1.58 -8.71 9.20
CA ARG A 124 -0.28 -9.32 9.44
C ARG A 124 0.83 -8.29 9.58
N VAL A 125 0.79 -7.23 8.80
CA VAL A 125 1.77 -6.14 8.91
C VAL A 125 1.66 -5.47 10.27
N VAL A 126 0.44 -5.16 10.72
CA VAL A 126 0.21 -4.57 12.06
C VAL A 126 0.75 -5.46 13.16
N ARG A 127 0.54 -6.79 13.08
CA ARG A 127 0.99 -7.74 14.10
C ARG A 127 2.48 -8.01 14.09
N SER A 128 3.11 -7.99 12.93
CA SER A 128 4.46 -8.53 12.74
C SER A 128 5.53 -7.46 12.54
N CYS A 129 5.16 -6.30 12.05
CA CYS A 129 6.12 -5.26 11.74
C CYS A 129 6.60 -4.57 13.01
N PRO A 130 7.92 -4.46 13.22
CA PRO A 130 8.45 -3.85 14.44
C PRO A 130 8.38 -2.33 14.44
N VAL A 131 8.05 -1.71 13.30
CA VAL A 131 7.89 -0.26 13.20
C VAL A 131 6.40 0.12 13.29
N PRO A 132 6.08 1.37 13.67
CA PRO A 132 4.69 1.84 13.66
C PRO A 132 4.03 1.65 12.30
N VAL A 133 2.77 1.25 12.30
CA VAL A 133 1.99 1.00 11.08
C VAL A 133 0.78 1.92 11.07
N LEU A 134 0.69 2.71 10.02
CA LEU A 134 -0.46 3.58 9.76
C LEU A 134 -1.36 2.87 8.74
N THR A 135 -2.54 2.47 9.18
CA THR A 135 -3.56 1.88 8.29
C THR A 135 -4.59 2.95 7.96
N VAL A 136 -4.87 3.11 6.68
CA VAL A 136 -5.80 4.13 6.21
C VAL A 136 -6.92 3.47 5.42
N ARG A 137 -8.15 3.65 5.90
CA ARG A 137 -9.34 3.12 5.26
C ARG A 137 -9.65 3.92 3.99
N GLN A 138 -9.92 3.24 2.90
CA GLN A 138 -10.44 3.85 1.68
C GLN A 138 -11.94 4.11 1.86
N LEU A 139 -12.37 5.33 1.62
CA LEU A 139 -13.79 5.68 1.67
C LEU A 139 -14.47 5.32 0.34
N ALA A 140 -15.68 4.76 0.41
CA ALA A 140 -16.48 4.51 -0.76
C ALA A 140 -17.07 5.84 -1.27
N ASP A 141 -17.29 5.95 -2.57
CA ASP A 141 -17.84 7.16 -3.19
C ASP A 141 -19.18 7.57 -2.56
N ALA A 142 -20.03 6.60 -2.25
CA ALA A 142 -21.32 6.84 -1.60
C ALA A 142 -21.17 7.42 -0.17
N GLU A 143 -20.10 7.06 0.54
CA GLU A 143 -19.81 7.61 1.86
C GLU A 143 -19.29 9.03 1.76
N ALA A 144 -18.51 9.32 0.74
CA ALA A 144 -18.02 10.66 0.47
C ALA A 144 -19.16 11.60 0.10
N ASP A 145 -20.10 11.14 -0.71
CA ASP A 145 -21.30 11.90 -1.10
C ASP A 145 -22.23 12.15 0.09
N ALA A 146 -22.39 11.17 0.97
CA ALA A 146 -23.21 11.30 2.17
C ALA A 146 -22.63 12.31 3.15
N ASP A 147 -21.31 12.32 3.30
CA ASP A 147 -20.62 13.28 4.18
C ASP A 147 -20.76 14.72 3.64
N SER A 148 -20.58 14.91 2.34
CA SER A 148 -20.76 16.23 1.71
C SER A 148 -22.22 16.68 1.73
N GLY A 149 -23.16 15.74 1.65
CA GLY A 149 -24.60 16.02 1.75
C GLY A 149 -25.03 16.45 3.14
N ALA A 150 -24.42 15.91 4.18
CA ALA A 150 -24.70 16.27 5.58
C ALA A 150 -24.25 17.70 5.90
N GLU A 151 -23.17 18.15 5.31
CA GLU A 151 -22.71 19.53 5.47
C GLU A 151 -23.64 20.56 4.79
N ALA A 152 -24.28 20.16 3.70
CA ALA A 152 -25.20 21.04 2.97
C ALA A 152 -26.52 21.31 3.69
N ASP A 153 -26.95 20.41 4.59
CA ASP A 153 -28.17 20.54 5.38
C ASP A 153 -27.97 21.27 6.72
N ALA A 154 -26.74 21.56 7.05
CA ALA A 154 -26.40 22.32 8.25
C ALA A 154 -26.32 23.80 7.94
#